data_781212c5b0a2daddb3569f8449c6378a
#
_entry.id   781212c5b0a2daddb3569f8449c6378a
#
_cell.length_a   1.000
_cell.length_b   1.000
_cell.length_c   1.000
_cell.angle_alpha   90.00
_cell.angle_beta   90.00
_cell.angle_gamma   90.00
#
_symmetry.space_group_name_H-M   'P 1'
#
loop_
_entity.id
_entity.type
_entity.pdbx_description
1 polymer ?
#
loop_
_entity_poly.entity_id
_entity_poly.type
_entity_poly.pdbx_seq_one_letter_code
_entity_poly.pdbx_strand_id
1 'polypeptide(L)'
;MKELNERIRNKKVFISGAFRSFNQEVVKYSHNLSRSISYQLLENDYRIVNGIGRHFGTHIIGYANEYLAQKGIKDKEKYIIVKPFVGFGENSLENKKKLREDVIKGCGAVIFAFGDYNPDAPNPNSGVKEEFEIALKYHKTIIPIAYPDMRSEQIWLQIKNNLTLYPYLEKSILSLTSQNDTETLAKTIVYILNSVQEP
;
A
#
# COMPACT_ATOMS: atom_id res chain seq x y z
N MET A 1 -3.97 12.98 -24.50
CA MET A 1 -3.73 13.54 -23.16
C MET A 1 -4.48 12.80 -22.05
N LYS A 2 -5.80 12.55 -22.16
CA LYS A 2 -6.58 11.84 -21.13
C LYS A 2 -6.05 10.41 -20.91
N GLU A 3 -5.82 9.67 -21.97
CA GLU A 3 -5.30 8.29 -21.94
C GLU A 3 -3.87 8.22 -21.37
N LEU A 4 -2.99 9.17 -21.73
CA LEU A 4 -1.64 9.25 -21.15
C LEU A 4 -1.69 9.54 -19.65
N ASN A 5 -2.59 10.42 -19.20
CA ASN A 5 -2.77 10.70 -17.77
C ASN A 5 -3.32 9.48 -17.01
N GLU A 6 -4.17 8.67 -17.63
CA GLU A 6 -4.66 7.41 -17.05
C GLU A 6 -3.54 6.38 -16.93
N ARG A 7 -2.71 6.18 -17.97
CA ARG A 7 -1.53 5.29 -17.91
C ARG A 7 -0.55 5.72 -16.82
N ILE A 8 -0.26 7.02 -16.69
CA ILE A 8 0.61 7.54 -15.64
C ILE A 8 -0.01 7.31 -14.25
N ARG A 9 -1.31 7.48 -14.09
CA ARG A 9 -2.03 7.23 -12.85
C ARG A 9 -1.99 5.75 -12.47
N ASN A 10 -2.24 4.86 -13.44
CA ASN A 10 -2.28 3.41 -13.21
C ASN A 10 -0.93 2.85 -12.75
N LYS A 11 0.19 3.47 -13.16
CA LYS A 11 1.52 3.09 -12.68
C LYS A 11 1.87 3.62 -11.28
N LYS A 12 1.01 4.43 -10.63
CA LYS A 12 1.20 4.89 -9.25
C LYS A 12 0.49 3.95 -8.28
N VAL A 13 1.26 3.40 -7.35
CA VAL A 13 0.78 2.49 -6.31
C VAL A 13 0.95 3.16 -4.96
N PHE A 14 -0.16 3.43 -4.27
CA PHE A 14 -0.11 3.89 -2.89
C PHE A 14 0.11 2.71 -1.96
N ILE A 15 1.10 2.80 -1.09
CA ILE A 15 1.39 1.77 -0.09
C ILE A 15 0.91 2.27 1.27
N SER A 16 -0.19 1.69 1.72
CA SER A 16 -0.82 1.94 3.02
C SER A 16 -0.33 0.93 4.04
N GLY A 17 0.12 1.40 5.20
CA GLY A 17 0.51 0.54 6.29
C GLY A 17 1.32 1.27 7.35
N ALA A 18 1.02 0.92 8.60
CA ALA A 18 1.75 1.40 9.77
C ALA A 18 1.50 0.45 10.93
N PHE A 19 2.46 0.31 11.83
CA PHE A 19 2.28 -0.43 13.07
C PHE A 19 3.14 0.18 14.19
N ARG A 20 2.79 -0.15 15.43
CA ARG A 20 3.49 0.34 16.63
C ARG A 20 4.20 -0.76 17.40
N SER A 21 4.08 -2.00 16.95
CA SER A 21 4.67 -3.14 17.64
C SER A 21 6.20 -3.03 17.71
N PHE A 22 6.75 -3.41 18.86
CA PHE A 22 8.18 -3.63 19.06
C PHE A 22 8.55 -5.12 18.99
N ASN A 23 7.61 -5.98 18.60
CA ASN A 23 7.89 -7.39 18.35
C ASN A 23 8.90 -7.52 17.21
N GLN A 24 10.04 -8.13 17.50
CA GLN A 24 11.16 -8.25 16.55
C GLN A 24 10.78 -9.05 15.29
N GLU A 25 9.88 -10.04 15.40
CA GLU A 25 9.43 -10.82 14.25
C GLU A 25 8.60 -9.97 13.30
N VAL A 26 7.67 -9.14 13.82
CA VAL A 26 6.88 -8.20 13.02
C VAL A 26 7.80 -7.19 12.32
N VAL A 27 8.77 -6.65 13.05
CA VAL A 27 9.73 -5.69 12.50
C VAL A 27 10.57 -6.34 11.41
N LYS A 28 11.13 -7.53 11.65
CA LYS A 28 11.92 -8.27 10.65
C LYS A 28 11.09 -8.60 9.40
N TYR A 29 9.87 -9.09 9.59
CA TYR A 29 8.96 -9.37 8.47
C TYR A 29 8.66 -8.08 7.68
N SER A 30 8.38 -6.97 8.37
CA SER A 30 8.15 -5.66 7.74
C SER A 30 9.35 -5.19 6.90
N HIS A 31 10.57 -5.38 7.38
CA HIS A 31 11.78 -5.08 6.60
C HIS A 31 11.86 -5.92 5.32
N ASN A 32 11.71 -7.23 5.43
CA ASN A 32 11.78 -8.15 4.29
C ASN A 32 10.68 -7.82 3.27
N LEU A 33 9.44 -7.64 3.73
CA LEU A 33 8.30 -7.30 2.88
C LEU A 33 8.50 -5.96 2.18
N SER A 34 8.95 -4.94 2.91
CA SER A 34 9.21 -3.61 2.36
C SER A 34 10.26 -3.65 1.27
N ARG A 35 11.34 -4.40 1.47
CA ARG A 35 12.40 -4.59 0.48
C ARG A 35 11.85 -5.25 -0.77
N SER A 36 11.19 -6.40 -0.61
CA SER A 36 10.65 -7.18 -1.73
C SER A 36 9.64 -6.38 -2.55
N ILE A 37 8.67 -5.70 -1.89
CA ILE A 37 7.68 -4.88 -2.57
C ILE A 37 8.34 -3.71 -3.31
N SER A 38 9.24 -2.97 -2.65
CA SER A 38 9.87 -1.81 -3.24
C SER A 38 10.67 -2.17 -4.49
N TYR A 39 11.45 -3.26 -4.41
CA TYR A 39 12.27 -3.73 -5.52
C TYR A 39 11.41 -4.19 -6.68
N GLN A 40 10.42 -5.06 -6.42
CA GLN A 40 9.54 -5.60 -7.47
C GLN A 40 8.70 -4.51 -8.14
N LEU A 41 8.18 -3.55 -7.40
CA LEU A 41 7.42 -2.44 -8.00
C LEU A 41 8.30 -1.57 -8.90
N LEU A 42 9.48 -1.17 -8.44
CA LEU A 42 10.39 -0.30 -9.19
C LEU A 42 10.98 -1.01 -10.41
N GLU A 43 11.28 -2.32 -10.31
CA GLU A 43 11.76 -3.14 -11.42
C GLU A 43 10.73 -3.28 -12.55
N ASN A 44 9.43 -3.17 -12.21
CA ASN A 44 8.32 -3.23 -13.16
C ASN A 44 7.73 -1.85 -13.51
N ASP A 45 8.53 -0.78 -13.36
CA ASP A 45 8.19 0.60 -13.71
C ASP A 45 6.98 1.19 -12.97
N TYR A 46 6.64 0.63 -11.79
CA TYR A 46 5.67 1.24 -10.90
C TYR A 46 6.30 2.37 -10.09
N ARG A 47 5.49 3.37 -9.76
CA ARG A 47 5.86 4.48 -8.89
C ARG A 47 5.26 4.26 -7.52
N ILE A 48 6.11 4.36 -6.51
CA ILE A 48 5.69 4.19 -5.11
C ILE A 48 5.20 5.52 -4.58
N VAL A 49 3.99 5.53 -4.04
CA VAL A 49 3.41 6.66 -3.30
C VAL A 49 3.23 6.25 -1.85
N ASN A 50 3.71 7.05 -0.91
CA ASN A 50 3.64 6.70 0.52
C ASN A 50 3.42 7.94 1.40
N GLY A 51 2.63 7.76 2.48
CA GLY A 51 2.29 8.79 3.46
C GLY A 51 3.22 8.86 4.67
N ILE A 52 4.35 8.17 4.67
CA ILE A 52 5.27 8.00 5.82
C ILE A 52 4.54 7.39 7.04
N GLY A 53 3.94 6.21 6.84
CA GLY A 53 3.42 5.40 7.94
C GLY A 53 4.56 4.90 8.85
N ARG A 54 4.30 4.84 10.17
CA ARG A 54 5.30 4.37 11.15
C ARG A 54 5.83 2.99 10.77
N HIS A 55 7.12 2.79 10.91
CA HIS A 55 7.87 1.58 10.56
C HIS A 55 7.71 1.20 9.08
N PHE A 56 6.61 0.57 8.70
CA PHE A 56 6.43 0.03 7.34
C PHE A 56 6.62 1.07 6.24
N GLY A 57 5.95 2.23 6.34
CA GLY A 57 6.11 3.30 5.35
C GLY A 57 7.54 3.83 5.26
N THR A 58 8.23 3.94 6.40
CA THR A 58 9.64 4.35 6.45
C THR A 58 10.55 3.30 5.80
N HIS A 59 10.30 2.01 6.05
CA HIS A 59 11.06 0.91 5.42
C HIS A 59 10.86 0.90 3.90
N ILE A 60 9.63 1.07 3.42
CA ILE A 60 9.32 1.17 1.97
C ILE A 60 10.16 2.27 1.31
N ILE A 61 10.16 3.47 1.89
CA ILE A 61 10.93 4.60 1.34
C ILE A 61 12.44 4.31 1.39
N GLY A 62 12.93 3.72 2.48
CA GLY A 62 14.33 3.34 2.63
C GLY A 62 14.79 2.38 1.55
N TYR A 63 14.10 1.26 1.39
CA TYR A 63 14.45 0.24 0.38
C TYR A 63 14.23 0.68 -1.06
N ALA A 64 13.21 1.51 -1.32
CA ALA A 64 13.04 2.11 -2.63
C ALA A 64 14.21 3.03 -3.00
N ASN A 65 14.69 3.85 -2.06
CA ASN A 65 15.89 4.66 -2.25
C ASN A 65 17.16 3.84 -2.45
N GLU A 66 17.30 2.74 -1.71
CA GLU A 66 18.41 1.80 -1.86
C GLU A 66 18.43 1.21 -3.28
N TYR A 67 17.30 0.69 -3.76
CA TYR A 67 17.16 0.15 -5.12
C TYR A 67 17.56 1.18 -6.19
N LEU A 68 17.02 2.39 -6.12
CA LEU A 68 17.31 3.43 -7.10
C LEU A 68 18.78 3.84 -7.08
N ALA A 69 19.42 3.86 -5.89
CA ALA A 69 20.83 4.14 -5.75
C ALA A 69 21.69 3.02 -6.38
N GLN A 70 21.35 1.75 -6.16
CA GLN A 70 22.02 0.60 -6.78
C GLN A 70 21.93 0.62 -8.30
N LYS A 71 20.83 1.13 -8.85
CA LYS A 71 20.62 1.30 -10.30
C LYS A 71 21.20 2.60 -10.86
N GLY A 72 21.84 3.43 -10.04
CA GLY A 72 22.44 4.70 -10.47
C GLY A 72 21.41 5.77 -10.86
N ILE A 73 20.14 5.63 -10.46
CA ILE A 73 19.05 6.55 -10.79
C ILE A 73 19.12 7.77 -9.87
N LYS A 74 19.31 8.96 -10.46
CA LYS A 74 19.44 10.23 -9.74
C LYS A 74 18.11 10.89 -9.47
N ASP A 75 17.18 10.87 -10.43
CA ASP A 75 15.86 11.53 -10.38
C ASP A 75 14.86 10.68 -9.58
N LYS A 76 15.10 10.50 -8.30
CA LYS A 76 14.33 9.58 -7.44
C LYS A 76 12.88 9.99 -7.26
N GLU A 77 12.58 11.28 -7.31
CA GLU A 77 11.23 11.86 -7.19
C GLU A 77 10.29 11.44 -8.32
N LYS A 78 10.82 10.92 -9.42
CA LYS A 78 10.02 10.33 -10.50
C LYS A 78 9.43 8.97 -10.12
N TYR A 79 10.07 8.29 -9.16
CA TYR A 79 9.75 6.91 -8.76
C TYR A 79 9.16 6.81 -7.37
N ILE A 80 9.56 7.71 -6.46
CA ILE A 80 9.10 7.73 -5.07
C ILE A 80 8.44 9.07 -4.79
N ILE A 81 7.15 9.03 -4.48
CA ILE A 81 6.33 10.21 -4.16
C ILE A 81 5.96 10.14 -2.68
N VAL A 82 6.59 10.95 -1.89
CA VAL A 82 6.34 11.02 -0.44
C VAL A 82 5.34 12.13 -0.14
N LYS A 83 4.24 11.79 0.50
CA LYS A 83 3.14 12.71 0.86
C LYS A 83 2.77 12.53 2.33
N PRO A 84 3.51 13.17 3.27
CA PRO A 84 3.22 13.07 4.70
C PRO A 84 1.82 13.61 5.01
N PHE A 85 1.04 12.86 5.79
CA PHE A 85 -0.27 13.32 6.25
C PHE A 85 -0.11 14.12 7.54
N VAL A 86 0.36 15.35 7.40
CA VAL A 86 0.58 16.28 8.51
C VAL A 86 -0.66 17.17 8.64
N GLY A 87 -1.22 17.23 9.85
CA GLY A 87 -2.30 18.15 10.15
C GLY A 87 -1.86 19.11 11.24
N PHE A 88 -2.06 20.40 11.01
CA PHE A 88 -1.82 21.47 11.96
C PHE A 88 -3.12 22.26 12.20
N GLY A 89 -3.26 22.79 13.41
CA GLY A 89 -4.38 23.65 13.79
C GLY A 89 -5.68 22.90 14.09
N GLU A 90 -6.75 23.66 14.26
CA GLU A 90 -8.06 23.16 14.69
C GLU A 90 -8.68 22.15 13.73
N ASN A 91 -8.44 22.27 12.42
CA ASN A 91 -8.98 21.36 11.38
C ASN A 91 -7.99 20.25 10.98
N SER A 92 -7.11 19.86 11.89
CA SER A 92 -6.00 18.94 11.56
C SER A 92 -6.48 17.56 11.06
N LEU A 93 -7.60 17.03 11.57
CA LEU A 93 -8.17 15.76 11.17
C LEU A 93 -8.77 15.83 9.75
N GLU A 94 -9.51 16.89 9.46
CA GLU A 94 -10.11 17.11 8.15
C GLU A 94 -9.05 17.33 7.08
N ASN A 95 -8.03 18.12 7.38
CA ASN A 95 -6.88 18.33 6.50
C ASN A 95 -6.14 17.02 6.18
N LYS A 96 -5.92 16.16 7.19
CA LYS A 96 -5.33 14.84 6.97
C LYS A 96 -6.19 13.97 6.07
N LYS A 97 -7.51 13.96 6.28
CA LYS A 97 -8.45 13.20 5.45
C LYS A 97 -8.41 13.67 4.00
N LYS A 98 -8.46 14.98 3.78
CA LYS A 98 -8.36 15.57 2.45
C LYS A 98 -7.04 15.22 1.75
N LEU A 99 -5.93 15.32 2.45
CA LEU A 99 -4.61 14.93 1.92
C LEU A 99 -4.56 13.45 1.52
N ARG A 100 -5.11 12.54 2.35
CA ARG A 100 -5.23 11.11 2.00
C ARG A 100 -6.07 10.90 0.75
N GLU A 101 -7.22 11.58 0.69
CA GLU A 101 -8.14 11.50 -0.43
C GLU A 101 -7.46 11.95 -1.73
N ASP A 102 -6.80 13.09 -1.74
CA ASP A 102 -6.09 13.62 -2.91
C ASP A 102 -4.97 12.69 -3.38
N VAL A 103 -4.21 12.11 -2.45
CA VAL A 103 -3.13 11.18 -2.75
C VAL A 103 -3.67 9.88 -3.35
N ILE A 104 -4.64 9.24 -2.70
CA ILE A 104 -5.19 7.96 -3.15
C ILE A 104 -5.94 8.13 -4.47
N LYS A 105 -6.69 9.22 -4.64
CA LYS A 105 -7.35 9.56 -5.90
C LYS A 105 -6.37 9.63 -7.08
N GLY A 106 -5.15 10.10 -6.84
CA GLY A 106 -4.08 10.20 -7.83
C GLY A 106 -3.36 8.88 -8.16
N CYS A 107 -3.71 7.75 -7.51
CA CYS A 107 -3.10 6.45 -7.72
C CYS A 107 -4.03 5.51 -8.49
N GLY A 108 -3.46 4.49 -9.14
CA GLY A 108 -4.21 3.41 -9.78
C GLY A 108 -4.57 2.29 -8.81
N ALA A 109 -3.65 1.98 -7.90
CA ALA A 109 -3.79 0.88 -6.94
C ALA A 109 -3.38 1.30 -5.53
N VAL A 110 -3.86 0.53 -4.55
CA VAL A 110 -3.48 0.66 -3.14
C VAL A 110 -3.14 -0.72 -2.58
N ILE A 111 -1.94 -0.85 -2.03
CA ILE A 111 -1.51 -2.03 -1.27
C ILE A 111 -1.74 -1.75 0.21
N PHE A 112 -2.41 -2.66 0.90
CA PHE A 112 -2.66 -2.57 2.34
C PHE A 112 -1.86 -3.64 3.08
N ALA A 113 -0.99 -3.22 4.00
CA ALA A 113 -0.23 -4.12 4.86
C ALA A 113 -0.21 -3.58 6.30
N PHE A 114 -0.27 -4.46 7.28
CA PHE A 114 -0.30 -4.09 8.70
C PHE A 114 -1.51 -3.18 9.07
N GLY A 115 -1.26 -2.17 9.87
CA GLY A 115 -2.28 -1.28 10.44
C GLY A 115 -2.71 -1.74 11.83
N ASP A 116 -2.48 -0.91 12.84
CA ASP A 116 -2.93 -1.22 14.20
C ASP A 116 -4.44 -1.51 14.20
N TYR A 117 -4.82 -2.61 14.83
CA TYR A 117 -6.19 -3.01 15.01
C TYR A 117 -6.45 -3.27 16.49
N ASN A 118 -7.38 -2.50 17.06
CA ASN A 118 -7.93 -2.75 18.38
C ASN A 118 -9.45 -2.61 18.30
N PRO A 119 -10.20 -3.72 18.37
CA PRO A 119 -11.67 -3.69 18.28
C PRO A 119 -12.32 -2.94 19.44
N ASP A 120 -11.66 -2.90 20.60
CA ASP A 120 -12.18 -2.29 21.82
C ASP A 120 -11.82 -0.81 21.96
N ALA A 121 -11.08 -0.25 21.00
CA ALA A 121 -10.70 1.16 21.06
C ALA A 121 -11.92 2.06 20.87
N PRO A 122 -12.04 3.16 21.62
CA PRO A 122 -13.14 4.13 21.48
C PRO A 122 -13.24 4.74 20.08
N ASN A 123 -12.12 4.79 19.37
CA ASN A 123 -12.06 5.20 17.97
C ASN A 123 -11.22 4.19 17.18
N PRO A 124 -11.82 3.09 16.69
CA PRO A 124 -11.13 2.05 15.95
C PRO A 124 -10.68 2.50 14.55
N ASN A 125 -10.86 3.77 14.20
CA ASN A 125 -10.45 4.32 12.91
C ASN A 125 -8.94 4.51 12.87
N SER A 126 -8.23 3.51 12.38
CA SER A 126 -6.83 3.65 11.98
C SER A 126 -6.74 4.40 10.65
N GLY A 127 -5.60 5.07 10.38
CA GLY A 127 -5.35 5.68 9.08
C GLY A 127 -5.52 4.68 7.92
N VAL A 128 -5.13 3.42 8.15
CA VAL A 128 -5.29 2.33 7.17
C VAL A 128 -6.76 2.04 6.85
N LYS A 129 -7.66 2.09 7.85
CA LYS A 129 -9.10 1.93 7.61
C LYS A 129 -9.66 3.08 6.77
N GLU A 130 -9.31 4.32 7.12
CA GLU A 130 -9.74 5.49 6.36
C GLU A 130 -9.22 5.46 4.91
N GLU A 131 -7.96 5.05 4.72
CA GLU A 131 -7.36 4.89 3.40
C GLU A 131 -8.07 3.79 2.58
N PHE A 132 -8.52 2.71 3.23
CA PHE A 132 -9.31 1.66 2.59
C PHE A 132 -10.68 2.17 2.14
N GLU A 133 -11.40 2.91 2.99
CA GLU A 133 -12.68 3.52 2.65
C GLU A 133 -12.56 4.51 1.47
N ILE A 134 -11.47 5.28 1.44
CA ILE A 134 -11.16 6.17 0.31
C ILE A 134 -10.87 5.36 -0.96
N ALA A 135 -10.10 4.27 -0.86
CA ALA A 135 -9.79 3.42 -2.01
C ALA A 135 -11.06 2.80 -2.62
N LEU A 136 -12.01 2.36 -1.78
CA LEU A 136 -13.32 1.88 -2.22
C LEU A 136 -14.13 2.99 -2.92
N LYS A 137 -14.20 4.16 -2.31
CA LYS A 137 -14.92 5.34 -2.86
C LYS A 137 -14.44 5.71 -4.26
N TYR A 138 -13.16 5.56 -4.54
CA TYR A 138 -12.54 5.92 -5.82
C TYR A 138 -12.26 4.73 -6.73
N HIS A 139 -12.86 3.57 -6.46
CA HIS A 139 -12.74 2.35 -7.26
C HIS A 139 -11.29 2.01 -7.62
N LYS A 140 -10.40 2.03 -6.60
CA LYS A 140 -9.00 1.69 -6.79
C LYS A 140 -8.79 0.18 -6.84
N THR A 141 -7.78 -0.26 -7.57
CA THR A 141 -7.31 -1.65 -7.43
C THR A 141 -6.76 -1.83 -6.01
N ILE A 142 -7.39 -2.69 -5.22
CA ILE A 142 -7.06 -2.92 -3.81
C ILE A 142 -6.34 -4.25 -3.68
N ILE A 143 -5.16 -4.25 -3.08
CA ILE A 143 -4.35 -5.45 -2.84
C ILE A 143 -4.08 -5.56 -1.33
N PRO A 144 -4.81 -6.39 -0.60
CA PRO A 144 -4.62 -6.59 0.83
C PRO A 144 -3.56 -7.66 1.10
N ILE A 145 -2.67 -7.42 2.03
CA ILE A 145 -1.71 -8.41 2.55
C ILE A 145 -2.13 -8.75 3.97
N ALA A 146 -2.69 -9.94 4.17
CA ALA A 146 -3.10 -10.37 5.50
C ALA A 146 -1.89 -10.58 6.41
N TYR A 147 -1.87 -9.84 7.52
CA TYR A 147 -0.97 -10.08 8.63
C TYR A 147 -1.81 -10.26 9.90
N PRO A 148 -1.62 -11.35 10.68
CA PRO A 148 -2.45 -11.68 11.84
C PRO A 148 -2.59 -10.50 12.81
N ASP A 149 -3.81 -10.33 13.35
CA ASP A 149 -4.17 -9.31 14.33
C ASP A 149 -3.97 -7.85 13.86
N MET A 150 -3.85 -7.64 12.56
CA MET A 150 -3.70 -6.31 11.97
C MET A 150 -4.91 -5.90 11.13
N ARG A 151 -5.06 -4.61 10.87
CA ARG A 151 -6.15 -4.07 10.04
C ARG A 151 -6.14 -4.65 8.62
N SER A 152 -4.96 -4.93 8.08
CA SER A 152 -4.83 -5.52 6.74
C SER A 152 -5.44 -6.93 6.65
N GLU A 153 -5.44 -7.71 7.73
CA GLU A 153 -6.13 -9.00 7.79
C GLU A 153 -7.65 -8.81 7.70
N GLN A 154 -8.21 -7.81 8.40
CA GLN A 154 -9.64 -7.52 8.34
C GLN A 154 -10.06 -7.09 6.93
N ILE A 155 -9.25 -6.28 6.25
CA ILE A 155 -9.46 -5.89 4.86
C ILE A 155 -9.40 -7.12 3.95
N TRP A 156 -8.42 -7.99 4.15
CA TRP A 156 -8.27 -9.22 3.39
C TRP A 156 -9.47 -10.16 3.56
N LEU A 157 -9.95 -10.35 4.80
CA LEU A 157 -11.15 -11.15 5.09
C LEU A 157 -12.39 -10.56 4.42
N GLN A 158 -12.58 -9.25 4.49
CA GLN A 158 -13.69 -8.56 3.85
C GLN A 158 -13.69 -8.78 2.33
N ILE A 159 -12.53 -8.66 1.68
CA ILE A 159 -12.38 -8.86 0.23
C ILE A 159 -12.57 -10.34 -0.13
N LYS A 160 -11.94 -11.26 0.61
CA LYS A 160 -12.05 -12.71 0.40
C LYS A 160 -13.50 -13.18 0.44
N ASN A 161 -14.31 -12.63 1.36
CA ASN A 161 -15.73 -12.98 1.50
C ASN A 161 -16.61 -12.36 0.39
N ASN A 162 -16.06 -11.47 -0.44
CA ASN A 162 -16.76 -10.75 -1.50
C ASN A 162 -15.98 -10.76 -2.82
N LEU A 163 -15.31 -11.87 -3.15
CA LEU A 163 -14.41 -11.97 -4.32
C LEU A 163 -15.08 -11.64 -5.67
N THR A 164 -16.39 -11.81 -5.77
CA THR A 164 -17.16 -11.41 -6.97
C THR A 164 -17.04 -9.93 -7.30
N LEU A 165 -16.76 -9.08 -6.30
CA LEU A 165 -16.48 -7.65 -6.48
C LEU A 165 -15.01 -7.37 -6.85
N TYR A 166 -14.13 -8.37 -6.71
CA TYR A 166 -12.69 -8.26 -6.90
C TYR A 166 -12.16 -9.42 -7.78
N PRO A 167 -12.69 -9.60 -9.01
CA PRO A 167 -12.37 -10.77 -9.85
C PRO A 167 -10.88 -10.91 -10.15
N TYR A 168 -10.14 -9.81 -10.16
CA TYR A 168 -8.69 -9.79 -10.36
C TYR A 168 -7.89 -10.43 -9.20
N LEU A 169 -8.52 -10.66 -8.04
CA LEU A 169 -7.90 -11.32 -6.88
C LEU A 169 -8.25 -12.80 -6.77
N GLU A 170 -9.19 -13.31 -7.55
CA GLU A 170 -9.74 -14.66 -7.38
C GLU A 170 -8.65 -15.74 -7.31
N LYS A 171 -7.67 -15.68 -8.21
CA LYS A 171 -6.57 -16.66 -8.26
C LYS A 171 -5.44 -16.39 -7.26
N SER A 172 -5.39 -15.19 -6.67
CA SER A 172 -4.22 -14.72 -5.92
C SER A 172 -4.51 -14.42 -4.45
N ILE A 173 -5.77 -14.27 -4.06
CA ILE A 173 -6.12 -13.80 -2.71
C ILE A 173 -5.52 -14.68 -1.61
N LEU A 174 -5.48 -16.01 -1.77
CA LEU A 174 -4.92 -16.94 -0.79
C LEU A 174 -3.39 -16.82 -0.65
N SER A 175 -2.72 -16.30 -1.68
CA SER A 175 -1.28 -16.06 -1.66
C SER A 175 -0.90 -14.73 -1.00
N LEU A 176 -1.87 -13.83 -0.76
CA LEU A 176 -1.64 -12.52 -0.17
C LEU A 176 -1.67 -12.58 1.37
N THR A 177 -0.85 -13.44 1.96
CA THR A 177 -0.76 -13.62 3.43
C THR A 177 0.70 -13.60 3.88
N SER A 178 0.92 -13.27 5.16
CA SER A 178 2.25 -13.28 5.78
C SER A 178 2.87 -14.67 5.95
N GLN A 179 2.14 -15.73 5.62
CA GLN A 179 2.65 -17.11 5.64
C GLN A 179 3.53 -17.42 4.42
N ASN A 180 3.40 -16.65 3.34
CA ASN A 180 4.24 -16.78 2.16
C ASN A 180 5.54 -16.00 2.32
N ASP A 181 6.57 -16.43 1.61
CA ASP A 181 7.80 -15.65 1.55
C ASP A 181 7.55 -14.29 0.86
N THR A 182 8.28 -13.28 1.30
CA THR A 182 8.01 -11.90 0.90
C THR A 182 8.33 -11.63 -0.57
N GLU A 183 9.21 -12.42 -1.18
CA GLU A 183 9.57 -12.26 -2.59
C GLU A 183 8.45 -12.82 -3.50
N THR A 184 7.96 -14.02 -3.20
CA THR A 184 6.80 -14.61 -3.88
C THR A 184 5.59 -13.72 -3.75
N LEU A 185 5.36 -13.15 -2.56
CA LEU A 185 4.27 -12.23 -2.32
C LEU A 185 4.40 -10.94 -3.17
N ALA A 186 5.59 -10.36 -3.24
CA ALA A 186 5.83 -9.16 -4.04
C ALA A 186 5.67 -9.44 -5.56
N LYS A 187 6.11 -10.59 -6.05
CA LYS A 187 5.86 -11.03 -7.44
C LYS A 187 4.36 -11.22 -7.72
N THR A 188 3.62 -11.79 -6.77
CA THR A 188 2.16 -11.92 -6.87
C THR A 188 1.47 -10.56 -6.98
N ILE A 189 1.91 -9.57 -6.19
CA ILE A 189 1.39 -8.19 -6.26
C ILE A 189 1.61 -7.61 -7.66
N VAL A 190 2.80 -7.74 -8.22
CA VAL A 190 3.11 -7.23 -9.57
C VAL A 190 2.29 -7.96 -10.63
N TYR A 191 2.12 -9.28 -10.52
CA TYR A 191 1.25 -10.04 -11.40
C TYR A 191 -0.20 -9.50 -11.39
N ILE A 192 -0.77 -9.25 -10.20
CA ILE A 192 -2.11 -8.65 -10.06
C ILE A 192 -2.16 -7.26 -10.72
N LEU A 193 -1.18 -6.40 -10.43
CA LEU A 193 -1.13 -5.06 -11.00
C LEU A 193 -1.04 -5.06 -12.51
N ASN A 194 -0.30 -5.97 -13.10
CA ASN A 194 -0.20 -6.11 -14.55
C ASN A 194 -1.53 -6.61 -15.14
N SER A 195 -2.18 -7.61 -14.52
CA SER A 195 -3.43 -8.19 -15.00
C SER A 195 -4.61 -7.21 -15.06
N VAL A 196 -4.62 -6.17 -14.20
CA VAL A 196 -5.67 -5.14 -14.22
C VAL A 196 -5.36 -3.95 -15.13
N GLN A 197 -4.18 -3.93 -15.77
CA GLN A 197 -3.77 -2.88 -16.71
C GLN A 197 -3.87 -3.32 -18.17
N GLU A 198 -3.95 -4.62 -18.41
CA GLU A 198 -4.22 -5.15 -19.74
C GLU A 198 -5.71 -4.95 -20.04
N PRO A 199 -6.05 -4.35 -21.21
CA PRO A 199 -7.43 -4.13 -21.62
C PRO A 199 -8.14 -5.44 -21.96
#